data_4c8a33f99a7300cd414baba61d02a575
#
_entry.id   4c8a33f99a7300cd414baba61d02a575
#
_cell.length_a   1.000
_cell.length_b   1.000
_cell.length_c   1.000
_cell.angle_alpha   90.00
_cell.angle_beta   90.00
_cell.angle_gamma   90.00
#
_symmetry.space_group_name_H-M   'P 1'
#
loop_
_entity.id
_entity.type
_entity.pdbx_description
1 polymer ?
#
loop_
_entity_poly.entity_id
_entity_poly.type
_entity_poly.pdbx_seq_one_letter_code
_entity_poly.pdbx_strand_id
1 'polypeptide(L)'
;MKYNSLAFRLFITTAAWVLVVLPLAGWIIYTGYRTEALTSFDNRIAFFLTVVVTDADEQLETAPNRPNNWGEGLFEITHSGWYWQITPLDGQQAPALHSPSLAGDNLPLPSAHKVNPNEKEVRWANLVGPAEQEVRVAEQAYMFGEGRSGRYSVAVAGKISEVEENIAAFRTQLIQALALAGFGLLAVTLFQIRFGLLPLSKVEKGLAEIRSGETARLEGELPEEIKPLQQELNALLKSNEEIVERSRTHVGNLAHALKTPLAVLINEARGDASPLAHKVIEQADVMATQVNLYLDRARMAARIGVIGRVIDVRPVSESIVRALERIHLDKRLSFSIDCRAGTRFQGERHDLEEMLGNLLDNASKWAQSRVHLVAAPLARPVDGGSGDWLQIQVDDDGPGLTPEQLAAPIARGRRLDETKPGSGLGHSIVADLAYSYSGRLELARSDLGGLSARLTLPRAA
;
A
#
# COMPACT_ATOMS: atom_id res chain seq x y z
N MET A 1 -3.55 4.79 6.56
CA MET A 1 -3.30 5.18 5.15
C MET A 1 -2.70 6.59 5.14
N LYS A 2 -1.59 6.82 4.42
CA LYS A 2 -1.00 8.17 4.27
C LYS A 2 -1.93 9.02 3.41
N TYR A 3 -2.20 10.27 3.80
CA TYR A 3 -3.13 11.19 3.11
C TYR A 3 -2.88 11.37 1.60
N ASN A 4 -1.69 11.07 1.12
CA ASN A 4 -1.30 11.24 -0.28
C ASN A 4 -1.17 9.91 -1.05
N SER A 5 -1.71 8.79 -0.54
CA SER A 5 -1.68 7.51 -1.24
C SER A 5 -2.80 7.39 -2.26
N LEU A 6 -2.53 6.69 -3.38
CA LEU A 6 -3.53 6.37 -4.39
C LEU A 6 -4.74 5.63 -3.77
N ALA A 7 -4.47 4.71 -2.85
CA ALA A 7 -5.48 3.99 -2.09
C ALA A 7 -6.42 4.92 -1.30
N PHE A 8 -5.88 5.97 -0.67
CA PHE A 8 -6.69 6.95 0.07
C PHE A 8 -7.57 7.78 -0.87
N ARG A 9 -7.03 8.21 -2.00
CA ARG A 9 -7.80 8.99 -3.01
C ARG A 9 -8.95 8.18 -3.58
N LEU A 10 -8.72 6.93 -3.96
CA LEU A 10 -9.76 6.03 -4.46
C LEU A 10 -10.84 5.76 -3.40
N PHE A 11 -10.44 5.51 -2.15
CA PHE A 11 -11.39 5.28 -1.08
C PHE A 11 -12.24 6.52 -0.79
N ILE A 12 -11.66 7.70 -0.68
CA ILE A 12 -12.40 8.93 -0.34
C ILE A 12 -13.36 9.36 -1.45
N THR A 13 -12.97 9.18 -2.73
CA THR A 13 -13.87 9.45 -3.85
C THR A 13 -15.07 8.52 -3.85
N THR A 14 -14.87 7.22 -3.62
CA THR A 14 -15.99 6.26 -3.52
C THR A 14 -16.85 6.54 -2.28
N ALA A 15 -16.24 6.83 -1.13
CA ALA A 15 -16.97 7.17 0.09
C ALA A 15 -17.83 8.45 -0.10
N ALA A 16 -17.30 9.46 -0.76
CA ALA A 16 -18.04 10.68 -1.08
C ALA A 16 -19.24 10.40 -2.00
N TRP A 17 -19.05 9.57 -3.03
CA TRP A 17 -20.15 9.12 -3.90
C TRP A 17 -21.22 8.35 -3.14
N VAL A 18 -20.84 7.38 -2.32
CA VAL A 18 -21.78 6.62 -1.48
C VAL A 18 -22.57 7.53 -0.55
N LEU A 19 -21.90 8.52 0.06
CA LEU A 19 -22.51 9.48 1.01
C LEU A 19 -23.49 10.44 0.34
N VAL A 20 -23.37 10.68 -0.96
CA VAL A 20 -24.28 11.55 -1.73
C VAL A 20 -25.41 10.71 -2.36
N VAL A 21 -25.05 9.61 -3.03
CA VAL A 21 -26.02 8.86 -3.86
C VAL A 21 -27.00 8.06 -3.00
N LEU A 22 -26.55 7.40 -1.92
CA LEU A 22 -27.47 6.61 -1.09
C LEU A 22 -28.50 7.46 -0.34
N PRO A 23 -28.16 8.61 0.30
CA PRO A 23 -29.16 9.48 0.91
C PRO A 23 -30.11 10.07 -0.12
N LEU A 24 -29.63 10.46 -1.31
CA LEU A 24 -30.47 10.97 -2.37
C LEU A 24 -31.49 9.90 -2.86
N ALA A 25 -31.00 8.69 -3.11
CA ALA A 25 -31.88 7.57 -3.49
C ALA A 25 -32.89 7.26 -2.37
N GLY A 26 -32.43 7.24 -1.12
CA GLY A 26 -33.29 7.04 0.04
C GLY A 26 -34.37 8.11 0.18
N TRP A 27 -34.02 9.37 -0.04
CA TRP A 27 -34.97 10.46 -0.04
C TRP A 27 -36.03 10.31 -1.14
N ILE A 28 -35.64 9.96 -2.36
CA ILE A 28 -36.57 9.73 -3.48
C ILE A 28 -37.51 8.58 -3.17
N ILE A 29 -36.99 7.45 -2.72
CA ILE A 29 -37.79 6.27 -2.37
C ILE A 29 -38.75 6.58 -1.21
N TYR A 30 -38.26 7.23 -0.16
CA TYR A 30 -39.08 7.61 1.00
C TYR A 30 -40.21 8.56 0.62
N THR A 31 -39.93 9.64 -0.17
CA THR A 31 -40.95 10.59 -0.60
C THR A 31 -41.98 9.94 -1.51
N GLY A 32 -41.55 9.06 -2.43
CA GLY A 32 -42.44 8.28 -3.27
C GLY A 32 -43.36 7.40 -2.46
N TYR A 33 -42.83 6.60 -1.54
CA TYR A 33 -43.63 5.73 -0.69
C TYR A 33 -44.61 6.50 0.19
N ARG A 34 -44.17 7.61 0.82
CA ARG A 34 -45.03 8.46 1.65
C ARG A 34 -46.20 9.04 0.85
N THR A 35 -45.93 9.52 -0.35
CA THR A 35 -46.99 10.08 -1.22
C THR A 35 -47.98 9.02 -1.61
N GLU A 36 -47.50 7.83 -2.02
CA GLU A 36 -48.38 6.70 -2.42
C GLU A 36 -49.21 6.19 -1.24
N ALA A 37 -48.61 6.03 -0.06
CA ALA A 37 -49.31 5.59 1.14
C ALA A 37 -50.44 6.54 1.55
N LEU A 38 -50.19 7.85 1.53
CA LEU A 38 -51.20 8.87 1.84
C LEU A 38 -52.26 8.96 0.75
N THR A 39 -51.92 8.84 -0.52
CA THR A 39 -52.85 8.82 -1.63
C THR A 39 -53.77 7.59 -1.59
N SER A 40 -53.19 6.43 -1.30
CA SER A 40 -53.93 5.17 -1.14
C SER A 40 -54.93 5.27 0.04
N PHE A 41 -54.51 5.90 1.15
CA PHE A 41 -55.36 6.13 2.29
C PHE A 41 -56.51 7.11 1.99
N ASP A 42 -56.19 8.23 1.34
CA ASP A 42 -57.22 9.22 0.90
C ASP A 42 -58.20 8.56 -0.07
N ASN A 43 -57.73 7.72 -1.01
CA ASN A 43 -58.62 6.99 -1.94
C ASN A 43 -59.52 6.01 -1.20
N ARG A 44 -59.08 5.34 -0.15
CA ARG A 44 -59.88 4.47 0.68
C ARG A 44 -60.99 5.23 1.42
N ILE A 45 -60.66 6.37 2.02
CA ILE A 45 -61.67 7.24 2.65
C ILE A 45 -62.65 7.73 1.61
N ALA A 46 -62.21 8.19 0.43
CA ALA A 46 -63.08 8.65 -0.66
C ALA A 46 -64.03 7.53 -1.16
N PHE A 47 -63.50 6.30 -1.25
CA PHE A 47 -64.35 5.13 -1.59
C PHE A 47 -65.45 4.94 -0.56
N PHE A 48 -65.14 4.92 0.73
CA PHE A 48 -66.15 4.80 1.79
C PHE A 48 -67.12 5.97 1.82
N LEU A 49 -66.66 7.19 1.55
CA LEU A 49 -67.54 8.35 1.43
C LEU A 49 -68.56 8.13 0.31
N THR A 50 -68.11 7.61 -0.84
CA THR A 50 -69.01 7.29 -1.96
C THR A 50 -70.03 6.20 -1.60
N VAL A 51 -69.57 5.14 -0.92
CA VAL A 51 -70.46 4.07 -0.45
C VAL A 51 -71.52 4.61 0.52
N VAL A 52 -71.06 5.40 1.53
CA VAL A 52 -71.99 6.02 2.51
C VAL A 52 -72.99 6.95 1.85
N VAL A 53 -72.59 7.75 0.85
CA VAL A 53 -73.50 8.61 0.11
C VAL A 53 -74.50 7.81 -0.68
N THR A 54 -74.09 6.77 -1.42
CA THR A 54 -74.98 5.98 -2.28
C THR A 54 -75.99 5.19 -1.47
N ASP A 55 -75.55 4.51 -0.42
CA ASP A 55 -76.44 3.70 0.46
C ASP A 55 -77.37 4.59 1.30
N ALA A 56 -76.89 5.82 1.72
CA ALA A 56 -77.73 6.74 2.45
C ALA A 56 -78.91 7.27 1.64
N ASP A 57 -78.73 7.46 0.33
CA ASP A 57 -79.83 7.88 -0.58
C ASP A 57 -80.94 6.81 -0.64
N GLU A 58 -80.58 5.53 -0.75
CA GLU A 58 -81.53 4.42 -0.78
C GLU A 58 -82.20 4.17 0.58
N GLN A 59 -81.48 4.27 1.68
CA GLN A 59 -81.99 3.93 3.01
C GLN A 59 -82.77 5.02 3.69
N LEU A 60 -82.45 6.32 3.46
CA LEU A 60 -83.24 7.43 3.95
C LEU A 60 -84.67 7.40 3.39
N GLU A 61 -84.88 6.78 2.21
CA GLU A 61 -86.24 6.56 1.62
C GLU A 61 -86.96 5.36 2.21
N THR A 62 -86.24 4.27 2.53
CA THR A 62 -86.92 2.95 2.87
C THR A 62 -86.98 2.63 4.36
N ALA A 63 -85.97 3.05 5.17
CA ALA A 63 -85.94 2.71 6.60
C ALA A 63 -85.06 3.71 7.42
N PRO A 64 -85.60 4.88 7.86
CA PRO A 64 -84.86 5.96 8.42
C PRO A 64 -84.21 5.69 9.80
N ASN A 65 -84.40 4.52 10.40
CA ASN A 65 -83.94 4.19 11.77
C ASN A 65 -83.00 3.01 11.89
N ARG A 66 -82.45 2.45 10.81
CA ARG A 66 -81.46 1.40 10.86
C ARG A 66 -80.21 1.80 10.04
N PRO A 67 -79.13 2.15 10.71
CA PRO A 67 -77.87 2.24 10.03
C PRO A 67 -77.46 0.86 9.55
N ASN A 68 -77.29 0.71 8.24
CA ASN A 68 -76.72 -0.51 7.68
C ASN A 68 -75.22 -0.49 7.91
N ASN A 69 -74.63 -1.70 8.06
CA ASN A 69 -73.23 -1.91 8.03
C ASN A 69 -72.66 -1.53 6.66
N TRP A 70 -72.18 -0.30 6.52
CA TRP A 70 -71.60 0.16 5.27
C TRP A 70 -70.17 -0.39 5.10
N GLY A 71 -70.10 -1.68 4.86
CA GLY A 71 -69.01 -2.35 4.18
C GLY A 71 -67.81 -2.79 4.99
N GLU A 72 -67.61 -2.39 6.24
CA GLU A 72 -66.49 -2.92 7.04
C GLU A 72 -66.84 -2.98 8.52
N GLY A 73 -66.49 -4.13 9.15
CA GLY A 73 -66.66 -4.32 10.60
C GLY A 73 -65.91 -3.31 11.45
N LEU A 74 -65.02 -2.47 10.84
CA LEU A 74 -64.30 -1.39 11.52
C LEU A 74 -65.25 -0.27 11.95
N PHE A 75 -66.35 -0.02 11.25
CA PHE A 75 -67.33 0.97 11.67
C PHE A 75 -68.24 0.52 12.83
N GLU A 76 -68.20 -0.77 13.19
CA GLU A 76 -68.91 -1.33 14.35
C GLU A 76 -68.13 -1.31 15.64
N ILE A 77 -66.79 -1.32 15.54
CA ILE A 77 -65.90 -1.40 16.70
C ILE A 77 -65.77 0.00 17.30
N THR A 78 -66.18 0.14 18.54
CA THR A 78 -66.06 1.38 19.33
C THR A 78 -64.66 1.92 19.26
N HIS A 79 -64.52 3.19 18.89
CA HIS A 79 -63.24 3.91 18.77
C HIS A 79 -62.18 3.22 17.86
N SER A 80 -62.65 2.53 16.83
CA SER A 80 -61.76 1.81 15.86
C SER A 80 -60.83 2.76 15.10
N GLY A 81 -61.14 4.04 15.08
CA GLY A 81 -60.47 5.05 14.25
C GLY A 81 -61.09 5.21 12.87
N TRP A 82 -62.08 4.38 12.51
CA TRP A 82 -62.88 4.51 11.29
C TRP A 82 -64.31 4.97 11.67
N TYR A 83 -64.73 6.10 11.17
CA TYR A 83 -65.96 6.78 11.53
C TYR A 83 -66.69 7.27 10.28
N TRP A 84 -68.00 7.28 10.34
CA TRP A 84 -68.81 8.04 9.42
C TRP A 84 -69.92 8.77 10.18
N GLN A 85 -70.37 9.95 9.61
CA GLN A 85 -71.42 10.77 10.18
C GLN A 85 -72.17 11.48 9.05
N ILE A 86 -73.52 11.51 9.16
CA ILE A 86 -74.38 12.29 8.27
C ILE A 86 -75.08 13.35 9.12
N THR A 87 -74.87 14.61 8.82
CA THR A 87 -75.41 15.72 9.60
C THR A 87 -76.28 16.61 8.71
N PRO A 88 -77.56 16.93 9.09
CA PRO A 88 -78.36 17.87 8.31
C PRO A 88 -77.81 19.31 8.42
N LEU A 89 -77.73 20.03 7.28
CA LEU A 89 -77.19 21.39 7.19
C LEU A 89 -78.24 22.49 7.30
N ASP A 90 -79.50 22.22 6.94
CA ASP A 90 -80.58 23.24 6.78
C ASP A 90 -81.47 23.40 8.02
N GLY A 91 -80.96 23.18 9.24
CA GLY A 91 -81.73 23.40 10.46
C GLY A 91 -82.88 22.41 10.65
N GLN A 92 -82.97 21.33 9.91
CA GLN A 92 -83.94 20.26 10.06
C GLN A 92 -83.73 19.54 11.41
N GLN A 93 -84.83 19.29 12.12
CA GLN A 93 -84.85 18.52 13.38
C GLN A 93 -84.61 17.01 13.19
N ALA A 94 -83.92 16.61 12.14
CA ALA A 94 -83.56 15.21 11.90
C ALA A 94 -82.32 14.86 12.75
N PRO A 95 -82.30 13.72 13.46
CA PRO A 95 -81.12 13.30 14.19
C PRO A 95 -79.94 13.04 13.22
N ALA A 96 -78.78 13.43 13.64
CA ALA A 96 -77.56 13.03 12.90
C ALA A 96 -77.43 11.51 12.94
N LEU A 97 -77.15 10.89 11.79
CA LEU A 97 -76.83 9.47 11.72
C LEU A 97 -75.35 9.32 11.82
N HIS A 98 -74.91 8.35 12.59
CA HIS A 98 -73.46 8.13 12.81
C HIS A 98 -73.13 6.65 12.95
N SER A 99 -71.86 6.27 12.67
CA SER A 99 -71.35 4.90 12.85
C SER A 99 -71.39 4.46 14.32
N PRO A 100 -71.65 3.21 14.61
CA PRO A 100 -71.52 2.67 15.96
C PRO A 100 -70.13 2.92 16.60
N SER A 101 -69.11 2.99 15.80
CA SER A 101 -67.76 3.28 16.24
C SER A 101 -67.57 4.64 16.94
N LEU A 102 -68.45 5.62 16.69
CA LEU A 102 -68.46 6.92 17.34
C LEU A 102 -68.92 6.86 18.80
N ALA A 103 -69.63 5.77 19.18
CA ALA A 103 -70.11 5.54 20.56
C ALA A 103 -70.89 6.72 21.21
N GLY A 104 -71.55 7.54 20.36
CA GLY A 104 -72.30 8.71 20.79
C GLY A 104 -71.50 10.04 20.74
N ASP A 105 -70.23 9.99 20.41
CA ASP A 105 -69.45 11.22 20.11
C ASP A 105 -69.79 11.80 18.73
N ASN A 106 -69.40 13.02 18.51
CA ASN A 106 -69.51 13.66 17.21
C ASN A 106 -68.18 13.71 16.49
N LEU A 107 -68.21 13.47 15.19
CA LEU A 107 -67.03 13.65 14.33
C LEU A 107 -66.78 15.11 14.07
N PRO A 108 -65.60 15.65 14.31
CA PRO A 108 -65.29 17.05 13.94
C PRO A 108 -65.30 17.16 12.41
N LEU A 109 -66.06 18.16 11.91
CA LEU A 109 -66.22 18.38 10.46
C LEU A 109 -65.26 19.40 9.92
N PRO A 110 -64.64 19.16 8.76
CA PRO A 110 -63.78 20.15 8.06
C PRO A 110 -64.50 21.49 7.77
N SER A 111 -65.79 21.45 7.50
CA SER A 111 -66.59 22.67 7.27
C SER A 111 -66.62 23.56 8.51
N ALA A 112 -66.69 23.04 9.72
CA ALA A 112 -66.65 23.80 10.97
C ALA A 112 -65.32 24.51 11.15
N HIS A 113 -64.24 24.01 10.55
CA HIS A 113 -62.91 24.59 10.56
C HIS A 113 -62.62 25.47 9.30
N LYS A 114 -63.66 25.84 8.53
CA LYS A 114 -63.60 26.69 7.35
C LYS A 114 -62.64 26.17 6.25
N VAL A 115 -62.52 24.85 6.13
CA VAL A 115 -61.74 24.23 5.07
C VAL A 115 -62.50 24.33 3.74
N ASN A 116 -61.83 24.83 2.71
CA ASN A 116 -62.45 24.94 1.37
C ASN A 116 -62.51 23.57 0.70
N PRO A 117 -63.61 23.30 -0.08
CA PRO A 117 -63.70 22.08 -0.86
C PRO A 117 -62.66 22.07 -1.98
N ASN A 118 -62.25 20.86 -2.39
CA ASN A 118 -61.43 20.63 -3.58
C ASN A 118 -62.31 20.68 -4.87
N GLU A 119 -61.71 20.39 -6.03
CA GLU A 119 -62.38 20.38 -7.33
C GLU A 119 -63.52 19.36 -7.40
N LYS A 120 -63.54 18.33 -6.52
CA LYS A 120 -64.59 17.31 -6.39
C LYS A 120 -65.59 17.65 -5.29
N GLU A 121 -65.62 18.90 -4.82
CA GLU A 121 -66.48 19.37 -3.74
C GLU A 121 -66.29 18.67 -2.39
N VAL A 122 -65.17 17.91 -2.20
CA VAL A 122 -64.79 17.25 -0.95
C VAL A 122 -63.86 18.13 -0.15
N ARG A 123 -64.12 18.29 1.14
CA ARG A 123 -63.25 18.94 2.10
C ARG A 123 -62.41 17.90 2.85
N TRP A 124 -61.09 18.13 2.91
CA TRP A 124 -60.16 17.25 3.57
C TRP A 124 -59.48 17.94 4.72
N ALA A 125 -59.48 17.37 5.89
CA ALA A 125 -58.72 17.88 7.05
C ALA A 125 -58.22 16.74 7.94
N ASN A 126 -57.08 17.03 8.60
CA ASN A 126 -56.61 16.22 9.72
C ASN A 126 -57.16 16.87 10.98
N LEU A 127 -57.93 16.17 11.75
CA LEU A 127 -58.60 16.66 12.95
C LEU A 127 -58.45 15.69 14.11
N VAL A 128 -58.66 16.21 15.34
CA VAL A 128 -58.70 15.33 16.49
C VAL A 128 -60.10 14.81 16.66
N GLY A 129 -60.27 13.52 16.47
CA GLY A 129 -61.55 12.81 16.56
C GLY A 129 -61.81 12.23 17.98
N PRO A 130 -62.77 11.30 18.06
CA PRO A 130 -63.11 10.59 19.31
C PRO A 130 -61.89 9.95 19.95
N ALA A 131 -61.89 9.87 21.28
CA ALA A 131 -60.79 9.32 22.08
C ALA A 131 -59.40 9.98 21.79
N GLU A 132 -59.36 11.26 21.44
CA GLU A 132 -58.17 12.05 21.13
C GLU A 132 -57.34 11.49 19.96
N GLN A 133 -57.96 10.68 19.07
CA GLN A 133 -57.29 10.12 17.91
C GLN A 133 -57.15 11.13 16.80
N GLU A 134 -55.97 11.22 16.18
CA GLU A 134 -55.79 11.98 14.94
C GLU A 134 -56.45 11.24 13.76
N VAL A 135 -57.43 11.88 13.15
CA VAL A 135 -58.19 11.31 12.03
C VAL A 135 -58.08 12.22 10.79
N ARG A 136 -57.99 11.59 9.65
CA ARG A 136 -58.17 12.20 8.34
C ARG A 136 -59.61 12.18 7.97
N VAL A 137 -60.23 13.30 7.82
CA VAL A 137 -61.68 13.43 7.52
C VAL A 137 -61.88 13.94 6.10
N ALA A 138 -62.76 13.22 5.35
CA ALA A 138 -63.33 13.67 4.11
C ALA A 138 -64.77 14.03 4.33
N GLU A 139 -65.20 15.24 3.96
CA GLU A 139 -66.55 15.76 4.08
C GLU A 139 -67.08 16.21 2.73
N GLN A 140 -68.29 15.82 2.39
CA GLN A 140 -68.98 16.27 1.20
C GLN A 140 -70.42 16.66 1.51
N ALA A 141 -70.88 17.79 0.99
CA ALA A 141 -72.27 18.20 1.07
C ALA A 141 -73.05 17.52 -0.05
N TYR A 142 -74.20 16.90 0.27
CA TYR A 142 -75.01 16.14 -0.65
C TYR A 142 -76.50 16.45 -0.44
N MET A 143 -77.32 16.38 -1.50
CA MET A 143 -78.80 16.47 -1.43
C MET A 143 -79.40 15.08 -1.67
N PHE A 144 -80.17 14.58 -0.73
CA PHE A 144 -80.83 13.27 -0.83
C PHE A 144 -82.29 13.39 -1.24
N GLY A 145 -82.74 12.56 -2.22
CA GLY A 145 -84.07 12.14 -2.62
C GLY A 145 -85.05 13.22 -3.17
N GLU A 146 -85.99 12.77 -4.06
CA GLU A 146 -87.05 13.56 -4.72
C GLU A 146 -88.19 13.99 -3.76
N GLY A 147 -88.01 14.14 -2.50
CA GLY A 147 -89.04 14.58 -1.56
C GLY A 147 -88.50 15.20 -0.26
N ARG A 148 -87.25 15.13 0.02
CA ARG A 148 -86.56 15.77 1.17
C ARG A 148 -85.65 16.87 0.69
N SER A 149 -86.16 18.07 0.63
CA SER A 149 -85.39 19.30 0.31
C SER A 149 -84.40 19.61 1.45
N GLY A 150 -83.39 18.78 1.66
CA GLY A 150 -82.41 19.01 2.70
C GLY A 150 -80.98 18.76 2.21
N ARG A 151 -80.08 19.65 2.54
CA ARG A 151 -78.64 19.46 2.35
C ARG A 151 -78.09 18.74 3.57
N TYR A 152 -77.31 17.71 3.34
CA TYR A 152 -76.64 16.95 4.39
C TYR A 152 -75.15 17.04 4.20
N SER A 153 -74.41 17.06 5.29
CA SER A 153 -72.95 16.86 5.30
C SER A 153 -72.69 15.39 5.59
N VAL A 154 -72.05 14.70 4.64
CA VAL A 154 -71.59 13.32 4.81
C VAL A 154 -70.10 13.39 5.05
N ALA A 155 -69.69 12.82 6.15
CA ALA A 155 -68.27 12.77 6.52
C ALA A 155 -67.84 11.35 6.80
N VAL A 156 -66.64 11.00 6.31
CA VAL A 156 -65.94 9.73 6.62
C VAL A 156 -64.56 10.03 7.11
N ALA A 157 -64.16 9.36 8.16
CA ALA A 157 -62.85 9.54 8.75
C ALA A 157 -62.10 8.23 8.93
N GLY A 158 -60.77 8.28 8.77
CA GLY A 158 -59.88 7.18 9.06
C GLY A 158 -58.73 7.62 9.96
N LYS A 159 -58.26 6.74 10.82
CA LYS A 159 -57.16 6.99 11.74
C LYS A 159 -55.81 7.13 10.99
N ILE A 160 -55.28 8.35 10.96
CA ILE A 160 -54.04 8.64 10.21
C ILE A 160 -52.80 8.03 10.82
N SER A 161 -52.79 7.78 12.12
CA SER A 161 -51.61 7.23 12.82
C SER A 161 -51.22 5.82 12.31
N GLU A 162 -52.21 5.02 11.82
CA GLU A 162 -51.93 3.71 11.21
C GLU A 162 -51.03 3.84 9.98
N VAL A 163 -51.28 4.83 9.15
CA VAL A 163 -50.46 5.12 7.94
C VAL A 163 -49.12 5.69 8.32
N GLU A 164 -49.11 6.59 9.31
CA GLU A 164 -47.87 7.21 9.80
C GLU A 164 -46.92 6.19 10.45
N GLU A 165 -47.48 5.23 11.22
CA GLU A 165 -46.71 4.10 11.78
C GLU A 165 -46.07 3.27 10.66
N ASN A 166 -46.82 2.94 9.61
CA ASN A 166 -46.31 2.19 8.45
C ASN A 166 -45.22 2.98 7.71
N ILE A 167 -45.41 4.28 7.52
CA ILE A 167 -44.42 5.18 6.91
C ILE A 167 -43.15 5.23 7.78
N ALA A 168 -43.29 5.32 9.11
CA ALA A 168 -42.16 5.33 10.04
C ALA A 168 -41.41 4.00 10.06
N ALA A 169 -42.14 2.87 10.04
CA ALA A 169 -41.55 1.53 9.94
C ALA A 169 -40.76 1.37 8.63
N PHE A 170 -41.36 1.76 7.52
CA PHE A 170 -40.70 1.76 6.19
C PHE A 170 -39.43 2.62 6.18
N ARG A 171 -39.51 3.84 6.73
CA ARG A 171 -38.34 4.72 6.86
C ARG A 171 -37.20 4.02 7.61
N THR A 172 -37.51 3.38 8.72
CA THR A 172 -36.50 2.69 9.54
C THR A 172 -35.88 1.54 8.77
N GLN A 173 -36.68 0.71 8.12
CA GLN A 173 -36.19 -0.40 7.28
C GLN A 173 -35.34 0.10 6.12
N LEU A 174 -35.77 1.17 5.45
CA LEU A 174 -35.02 1.80 4.35
C LEU A 174 -33.67 2.31 4.80
N ILE A 175 -33.60 3.00 5.95
CA ILE A 175 -32.34 3.50 6.52
C ILE A 175 -31.41 2.31 6.85
N GLN A 176 -31.92 1.25 7.46
CA GLN A 176 -31.12 0.07 7.79
C GLN A 176 -30.59 -0.63 6.53
N ALA A 177 -31.42 -0.79 5.51
CA ALA A 177 -31.04 -1.40 4.24
C ALA A 177 -29.95 -0.56 3.52
N LEU A 178 -30.15 0.76 3.44
CA LEU A 178 -29.18 1.67 2.82
C LEU A 178 -27.86 1.75 3.60
N ALA A 179 -27.93 1.75 4.94
CA ALA A 179 -26.74 1.72 5.78
C ALA A 179 -25.94 0.43 5.60
N LEU A 180 -26.62 -0.72 5.54
CA LEU A 180 -25.99 -2.01 5.26
C LEU A 180 -25.36 -2.05 3.87
N ALA A 181 -26.08 -1.57 2.85
CA ALA A 181 -25.57 -1.49 1.48
C ALA A 181 -24.36 -0.54 1.39
N GLY A 182 -24.41 0.62 2.04
CA GLY A 182 -23.31 1.57 2.08
C GLY A 182 -22.06 1.01 2.78
N PHE A 183 -22.26 0.36 3.92
CA PHE A 183 -21.15 -0.31 4.62
C PHE A 183 -20.56 -1.44 3.77
N GLY A 184 -21.40 -2.26 3.12
CA GLY A 184 -20.94 -3.32 2.23
C GLY A 184 -20.14 -2.78 1.05
N LEU A 185 -20.62 -1.72 0.39
CA LEU A 185 -19.92 -1.08 -0.71
C LEU A 185 -18.53 -0.53 -0.28
N LEU A 186 -18.46 0.12 0.89
CA LEU A 186 -17.20 0.63 1.41
C LEU A 186 -16.24 -0.50 1.77
N ALA A 187 -16.73 -1.59 2.37
CA ALA A 187 -15.92 -2.77 2.70
C ALA A 187 -15.36 -3.44 1.44
N VAL A 188 -16.19 -3.65 0.42
CA VAL A 188 -15.78 -4.22 -0.87
C VAL A 188 -14.76 -3.31 -1.56
N THR A 189 -14.98 -2.00 -1.56
CA THR A 189 -14.04 -1.03 -2.12
C THR A 189 -12.68 -1.09 -1.41
N LEU A 190 -12.67 -1.17 -0.09
CA LEU A 190 -11.45 -1.28 0.69
C LEU A 190 -10.68 -2.58 0.38
N PHE A 191 -11.40 -3.68 0.23
CA PHE A 191 -10.85 -4.95 -0.20
C PHE A 191 -10.26 -4.87 -1.61
N GLN A 192 -11.00 -4.32 -2.58
CA GLN A 192 -10.55 -4.16 -3.97
C GLN A 192 -9.29 -3.31 -4.07
N ILE A 193 -9.24 -2.17 -3.35
CA ILE A 193 -8.07 -1.29 -3.33
C ILE A 193 -6.85 -2.03 -2.75
N ARG A 194 -7.05 -2.73 -1.63
CA ARG A 194 -5.95 -3.45 -0.97
C ARG A 194 -5.43 -4.60 -1.82
N PHE A 195 -6.31 -5.36 -2.45
CA PHE A 195 -5.94 -6.48 -3.31
C PHE A 195 -5.35 -6.00 -4.65
N GLY A 196 -5.95 -4.99 -5.27
CA GLY A 196 -5.50 -4.45 -6.55
C GLY A 196 -4.15 -3.73 -6.50
N LEU A 197 -3.76 -3.16 -5.33
CA LEU A 197 -2.47 -2.51 -5.17
C LEU A 197 -1.36 -3.42 -4.61
N LEU A 198 -1.67 -4.66 -4.24
CA LEU A 198 -0.68 -5.63 -3.74
C LEU A 198 0.47 -5.89 -4.73
N PRO A 199 0.23 -6.01 -6.05
CA PRO A 199 1.30 -6.22 -7.02
C PRO A 199 2.31 -5.06 -7.11
N LEU A 200 1.88 -3.81 -6.88
CA LEU A 200 2.79 -2.66 -6.83
C LEU A 200 3.78 -2.76 -5.66
N SER A 201 3.32 -3.23 -4.51
CA SER A 201 4.20 -3.49 -3.36
C SER A 201 5.23 -4.59 -3.64
N LYS A 202 4.89 -5.59 -4.47
CA LYS A 202 5.86 -6.62 -4.92
C LYS A 202 6.94 -6.01 -5.82
N VAL A 203 6.55 -5.12 -6.73
CA VAL A 203 7.51 -4.38 -7.59
C VAL A 203 8.44 -3.51 -6.74
N GLU A 204 7.91 -2.78 -5.75
CA GLU A 204 8.71 -1.96 -4.83
C GLU A 204 9.74 -2.79 -4.06
N LYS A 205 9.32 -3.95 -3.52
CA LYS A 205 10.24 -4.89 -2.83
C LYS A 205 11.28 -5.46 -3.77
N GLY A 206 10.88 -5.95 -4.95
CA GLY A 206 11.83 -6.47 -5.94
C GLY A 206 12.84 -5.42 -6.39
N LEU A 207 12.44 -4.16 -6.54
CA LEU A 207 13.38 -3.05 -6.79
C LEU A 207 14.35 -2.81 -5.63
N ALA A 208 13.88 -2.95 -4.39
CA ALA A 208 14.75 -2.85 -3.22
C ALA A 208 15.77 -4.01 -3.19
N GLU A 209 15.35 -5.24 -3.51
CA GLU A 209 16.21 -6.43 -3.61
C GLU A 209 17.23 -6.31 -4.75
N ILE A 210 16.84 -5.73 -5.90
CA ILE A 210 17.78 -5.41 -6.99
C ILE A 210 18.80 -4.37 -6.53
N ARG A 211 18.35 -3.33 -5.84
CA ARG A 211 19.24 -2.26 -5.33
C ARG A 211 20.20 -2.76 -4.24
N SER A 212 19.77 -3.71 -3.40
CA SER A 212 20.65 -4.36 -2.42
C SER A 212 21.56 -5.41 -3.04
N GLY A 213 21.34 -5.79 -4.30
CA GLY A 213 22.11 -6.81 -5.02
C GLY A 213 21.71 -8.25 -4.70
N GLU A 214 20.58 -8.46 -4.03
CA GLU A 214 20.08 -9.80 -3.72
C GLU A 214 19.55 -10.50 -4.99
N THR A 215 18.96 -9.75 -5.92
CA THR A 215 18.49 -10.23 -7.21
C THR A 215 19.01 -9.34 -8.35
N ALA A 216 19.24 -9.93 -9.53
CA ALA A 216 19.67 -9.18 -10.71
C ALA A 216 18.51 -8.65 -11.54
N ARG A 217 17.30 -9.16 -11.34
CA ARG A 217 16.11 -8.86 -12.15
C ARG A 217 14.86 -8.89 -11.29
N LEU A 218 13.83 -8.20 -11.79
CA LEU A 218 12.50 -8.28 -11.19
C LEU A 218 11.84 -9.59 -11.61
N GLU A 219 11.76 -10.55 -10.66
CA GLU A 219 11.20 -11.88 -10.86
C GLU A 219 9.78 -11.99 -10.27
N GLY A 220 9.06 -13.05 -10.67
CA GLY A 220 7.71 -13.35 -10.20
C GLY A 220 6.61 -12.99 -11.19
N GLU A 221 5.44 -13.62 -11.00
CA GLU A 221 4.26 -13.35 -11.81
C GLU A 221 3.58 -12.05 -11.34
N LEU A 222 3.41 -11.14 -12.28
CA LEU A 222 2.68 -9.89 -12.11
C LEU A 222 1.46 -9.86 -13.03
N PRO A 223 0.41 -9.09 -12.67
CA PRO A 223 -0.75 -8.87 -13.55
C PRO A 223 -0.36 -8.34 -14.92
N GLU A 224 -1.19 -8.60 -15.92
CA GLU A 224 -0.90 -8.22 -17.31
C GLU A 224 -0.68 -6.72 -17.49
N GLU A 225 -1.33 -5.89 -16.68
CA GLU A 225 -1.21 -4.43 -16.72
C GLU A 225 0.18 -3.95 -16.22
N ILE A 226 0.85 -4.73 -15.38
CA ILE A 226 2.16 -4.38 -14.80
C ILE A 226 3.30 -5.13 -15.51
N LYS A 227 3.01 -6.23 -16.20
CA LYS A 227 3.98 -7.04 -16.93
C LYS A 227 4.83 -6.27 -17.95
N PRO A 228 4.28 -5.31 -18.73
CA PRO A 228 5.09 -4.48 -19.60
C PRO A 228 6.13 -3.65 -18.86
N LEU A 229 5.76 -3.11 -17.67
CA LEU A 229 6.70 -2.35 -16.83
C LEU A 229 7.84 -3.23 -16.30
N GLN A 230 7.54 -4.48 -15.91
CA GLN A 230 8.55 -5.47 -15.51
C GLN A 230 9.52 -5.77 -16.65
N GLN A 231 9.01 -5.97 -17.87
CA GLN A 231 9.82 -6.26 -19.06
C GLN A 231 10.74 -5.09 -19.41
N GLU A 232 10.21 -3.87 -19.42
CA GLU A 232 10.99 -2.67 -19.74
C GLU A 232 12.08 -2.41 -18.67
N LEU A 233 11.75 -2.58 -17.40
CA LEU A 233 12.72 -2.46 -16.32
C LEU A 233 13.85 -3.50 -16.45
N ASN A 234 13.50 -4.76 -16.71
CA ASN A 234 14.49 -5.82 -16.90
C ASN A 234 15.36 -5.58 -18.15
N ALA A 235 14.79 -5.00 -19.22
CA ALA A 235 15.53 -4.60 -20.41
C ALA A 235 16.52 -3.45 -20.12
N LEU A 236 16.10 -2.45 -19.33
CA LEU A 236 16.98 -1.36 -18.88
C LEU A 236 18.12 -1.87 -18.00
N LEU A 237 17.84 -2.78 -17.07
CA LEU A 237 18.87 -3.41 -16.23
C LEU A 237 19.90 -4.17 -17.08
N LYS A 238 19.42 -4.97 -18.04
CA LYS A 238 20.30 -5.71 -18.96
C LYS A 238 21.15 -4.77 -19.82
N SER A 239 20.56 -3.71 -20.35
CA SER A 239 21.30 -2.72 -21.14
C SER A 239 22.37 -2.02 -20.32
N ASN A 240 22.07 -1.70 -19.06
CA ASN A 240 23.06 -1.12 -18.14
C ASN A 240 24.22 -2.09 -17.85
N GLU A 241 23.92 -3.37 -17.60
CA GLU A 241 24.97 -4.40 -17.43
C GLU A 241 25.87 -4.49 -18.67
N GLU A 242 25.30 -4.50 -19.87
CA GLU A 242 26.05 -4.55 -21.13
C GLU A 242 26.93 -3.31 -21.33
N ILE A 243 26.45 -2.13 -20.98
CA ILE A 243 27.24 -0.87 -21.08
C ILE A 243 28.45 -0.93 -20.13
N VAL A 244 28.23 -1.36 -18.89
CA VAL A 244 29.31 -1.50 -17.91
C VAL A 244 30.34 -2.51 -18.36
N GLU A 245 29.93 -3.69 -18.86
CA GLU A 245 30.85 -4.74 -19.31
C GLU A 245 31.66 -4.30 -20.55
N ARG A 246 31.02 -3.60 -21.51
CA ARG A 246 31.76 -2.99 -22.63
C ARG A 246 32.77 -1.96 -22.16
N SER A 247 32.40 -1.12 -21.19
CA SER A 247 33.32 -0.13 -20.64
C SER A 247 34.54 -0.79 -19.98
N ARG A 248 34.33 -1.88 -19.23
CA ARG A 248 35.40 -2.70 -18.61
C ARG A 248 36.37 -3.28 -19.65
N THR A 249 35.79 -3.89 -20.71
CA THR A 249 36.56 -4.48 -21.79
C THR A 249 37.39 -3.41 -22.51
N HIS A 250 36.81 -2.23 -22.79
CA HIS A 250 37.53 -1.13 -23.41
C HIS A 250 38.68 -0.62 -22.54
N VAL A 251 38.47 -0.44 -21.25
CA VAL A 251 39.52 -0.02 -20.29
C VAL A 251 40.64 -1.07 -20.22
N GLY A 252 40.27 -2.37 -20.19
CA GLY A 252 41.23 -3.46 -20.22
C GLY A 252 42.11 -3.49 -21.49
N ASN A 253 41.48 -3.34 -22.63
CA ASN A 253 42.17 -3.28 -23.93
C ASN A 253 43.10 -2.06 -24.05
N LEU A 254 42.61 -0.88 -23.58
CA LEU A 254 43.42 0.34 -23.56
C LEU A 254 44.65 0.21 -22.64
N ALA A 255 44.45 -0.46 -21.48
CA ALA A 255 45.54 -0.76 -20.57
C ALA A 255 46.66 -1.57 -21.23
N HIS A 256 46.32 -2.62 -21.95
CA HIS A 256 47.26 -3.48 -22.65
C HIS A 256 47.95 -2.74 -23.81
N ALA A 257 47.15 -2.00 -24.60
CA ALA A 257 47.67 -1.22 -25.76
C ALA A 257 48.67 -0.11 -25.35
N LEU A 258 48.53 0.46 -24.13
CA LEU A 258 49.45 1.47 -23.64
C LEU A 258 50.66 0.87 -22.92
N LYS A 259 50.52 -0.24 -22.20
CA LYS A 259 51.64 -0.90 -21.50
C LYS A 259 52.68 -1.47 -22.44
N THR A 260 52.30 -2.05 -23.57
CA THR A 260 53.21 -2.69 -24.55
C THR A 260 54.24 -1.67 -25.11
N PRO A 261 53.84 -0.52 -25.72
CA PRO A 261 54.80 0.42 -26.25
C PRO A 261 55.69 1.08 -25.19
N LEU A 262 55.14 1.32 -23.99
CA LEU A 262 55.93 1.83 -22.86
C LEU A 262 57.00 0.84 -22.43
N ALA A 263 56.67 -0.45 -22.33
CA ALA A 263 57.65 -1.49 -22.01
C ALA A 263 58.76 -1.61 -23.10
N VAL A 264 58.39 -1.48 -24.35
CA VAL A 264 59.38 -1.47 -25.48
C VAL A 264 60.30 -0.28 -25.34
N LEU A 265 59.76 0.95 -25.11
CA LEU A 265 60.57 2.16 -24.95
C LEU A 265 61.55 2.06 -23.76
N ILE A 266 61.12 1.53 -22.61
CA ILE A 266 61.96 1.32 -21.45
C ILE A 266 63.05 0.29 -21.74
N ASN A 267 62.72 -0.84 -22.43
CA ASN A 267 63.71 -1.86 -22.76
C ASN A 267 64.75 -1.38 -23.76
N GLU A 268 64.36 -0.69 -24.79
CA GLU A 268 65.28 -0.10 -25.80
C GLU A 268 66.20 0.93 -25.14
N ALA A 269 65.67 1.81 -24.27
CA ALA A 269 66.45 2.82 -23.57
C ALA A 269 67.44 2.21 -22.54
N ARG A 270 67.11 1.07 -21.93
CA ARG A 270 68.00 0.38 -20.97
C ARG A 270 69.28 -0.20 -21.65
N GLY A 271 69.24 -0.38 -22.95
CA GLY A 271 70.39 -0.84 -23.75
C GLY A 271 71.44 0.25 -24.03
N ASP A 272 71.12 1.54 -23.73
CA ASP A 272 71.97 2.70 -24.00
C ASP A 272 72.32 3.45 -22.71
N ALA A 273 73.59 3.78 -22.48
CA ALA A 273 74.08 4.52 -21.32
C ALA A 273 74.08 6.03 -21.50
N SER A 274 73.46 6.57 -22.58
CA SER A 274 73.44 7.99 -22.87
C SER A 274 72.55 8.79 -21.91
N PRO A 275 72.87 10.09 -21.68
CA PRO A 275 71.99 10.98 -20.89
C PRO A 275 70.56 11.05 -21.42
N LEU A 276 70.37 10.87 -22.73
CA LEU A 276 69.06 10.85 -23.39
C LEU A 276 68.30 9.58 -23.03
N ALA A 277 68.96 8.41 -22.97
CA ALA A 277 68.35 7.16 -22.58
C ALA A 277 67.83 7.20 -21.15
N HIS A 278 68.62 7.77 -20.20
CA HIS A 278 68.14 7.98 -18.82
C HIS A 278 66.90 8.86 -18.76
N LYS A 279 66.83 9.94 -19.55
CA LYS A 279 65.68 10.83 -19.58
C LYS A 279 64.45 10.19 -20.20
N VAL A 280 64.60 9.30 -21.20
CA VAL A 280 63.54 8.51 -21.80
C VAL A 280 62.96 7.53 -20.81
N ILE A 281 63.81 6.83 -20.05
CA ILE A 281 63.37 5.88 -18.99
C ILE A 281 62.56 6.64 -17.93
N GLU A 282 63.08 7.79 -17.43
CA GLU A 282 62.38 8.61 -16.44
C GLU A 282 61.00 9.04 -16.91
N GLN A 283 60.88 9.55 -18.14
CA GLN A 283 59.61 10.00 -18.70
C GLN A 283 58.67 8.84 -18.99
N ALA A 284 59.17 7.70 -19.44
CA ALA A 284 58.34 6.48 -19.67
C ALA A 284 57.82 5.92 -18.36
N ASP A 285 58.56 5.92 -17.28
CA ASP A 285 58.14 5.54 -15.95
C ASP A 285 57.04 6.46 -15.39
N VAL A 286 57.19 7.78 -15.60
CA VAL A 286 56.16 8.77 -15.26
C VAL A 286 54.87 8.50 -16.05
N MET A 287 54.99 8.27 -17.37
CA MET A 287 53.83 7.94 -18.22
C MET A 287 53.17 6.62 -17.77
N ALA A 288 53.95 5.58 -17.48
CA ALA A 288 53.41 4.30 -17.00
C ALA A 288 52.64 4.47 -15.68
N THR A 289 53.16 5.31 -14.77
CA THR A 289 52.51 5.62 -13.50
C THR A 289 51.18 6.35 -13.71
N GLN A 290 51.16 7.36 -14.58
CA GLN A 290 49.94 8.11 -14.88
C GLN A 290 48.90 7.26 -15.61
N VAL A 291 49.31 6.49 -16.60
CA VAL A 291 48.41 5.55 -17.32
C VAL A 291 47.78 4.58 -16.34
N ASN A 292 48.57 3.96 -15.46
CA ASN A 292 48.01 3.05 -14.45
C ASN A 292 47.01 3.78 -13.54
N LEU A 293 47.30 4.98 -13.09
CA LEU A 293 46.40 5.78 -12.25
C LEU A 293 45.06 6.07 -12.97
N TYR A 294 45.11 6.48 -14.24
CA TYR A 294 43.89 6.75 -15.03
C TYR A 294 43.08 5.47 -15.32
N LEU A 295 43.76 4.36 -15.60
CA LEU A 295 43.11 3.07 -15.80
C LEU A 295 42.44 2.54 -14.52
N ASP A 296 43.10 2.72 -13.37
CA ASP A 296 42.54 2.34 -12.08
C ASP A 296 41.31 3.21 -11.71
N ARG A 297 41.39 4.55 -12.02
CA ARG A 297 40.24 5.45 -11.87
C ARG A 297 39.06 5.06 -12.81
N ALA A 298 39.36 4.74 -14.05
CA ALA A 298 38.33 4.33 -15.04
C ALA A 298 37.69 2.97 -14.64
N ARG A 299 38.48 2.04 -14.12
CA ARG A 299 37.97 0.79 -13.56
C ARG A 299 37.11 1.02 -12.32
N MET A 300 37.52 1.92 -11.42
CA MET A 300 36.70 2.30 -10.25
C MET A 300 35.36 2.91 -10.67
N ALA A 301 35.34 3.83 -11.63
CA ALA A 301 34.12 4.44 -12.14
C ALA A 301 33.16 3.40 -12.74
N ALA A 302 33.72 2.43 -13.47
CA ALA A 302 32.95 1.31 -14.05
C ALA A 302 32.44 0.32 -12.99
N ARG A 303 33.07 0.22 -11.80
CA ARG A 303 32.63 -0.63 -10.68
C ARG A 303 31.49 0.01 -9.86
N ILE A 304 31.52 1.34 -9.68
CA ILE A 304 30.47 2.06 -8.93
C ILE A 304 29.08 1.93 -9.58
N GLY A 305 29.01 1.67 -10.89
CA GLY A 305 27.74 1.50 -11.63
C GLY A 305 27.12 0.11 -11.57
N VAL A 306 27.80 -0.90 -11.03
CA VAL A 306 27.23 -2.25 -10.87
C VAL A 306 26.51 -2.30 -9.53
N ILE A 307 25.18 -2.35 -9.59
CA ILE A 307 24.33 -2.64 -8.45
C ILE A 307 24.84 -3.94 -7.82
N GLY A 308 25.39 -3.84 -6.60
CA GLY A 308 26.33 -4.74 -6.00
C GLY A 308 25.90 -6.19 -5.92
N ARG A 309 26.74 -7.09 -6.44
CA ARG A 309 26.66 -8.50 -6.08
C ARG A 309 26.96 -8.66 -4.59
N VAL A 310 26.10 -9.38 -3.91
CA VAL A 310 26.26 -9.70 -2.49
C VAL A 310 26.97 -11.05 -2.36
N ILE A 311 28.11 -11.07 -1.69
CA ILE A 311 28.94 -12.27 -1.54
C ILE A 311 29.06 -12.61 -0.06
N ASP A 312 28.71 -13.84 0.31
CA ASP A 312 28.96 -14.36 1.65
C ASP A 312 30.46 -14.61 1.84
N VAL A 313 31.04 -14.02 2.89
CA VAL A 313 32.47 -14.08 3.16
C VAL A 313 32.90 -15.50 3.59
N ARG A 314 32.06 -16.21 4.35
CA ARG A 314 32.42 -17.54 4.92
C ARG A 314 32.77 -18.59 3.85
N PRO A 315 31.91 -18.82 2.81
CA PRO A 315 32.22 -19.85 1.79
C PRO A 315 33.49 -19.55 1.00
N VAL A 316 33.79 -18.29 0.76
CA VAL A 316 34.99 -17.83 0.05
C VAL A 316 36.20 -18.09 0.91
N SER A 317 36.17 -17.69 2.18
CA SER A 317 37.27 -17.92 3.13
C SER A 317 37.60 -19.42 3.30
N GLU A 318 36.57 -20.25 3.49
CA GLU A 318 36.71 -21.71 3.62
C GLU A 318 37.30 -22.36 2.36
N SER A 319 36.94 -21.85 1.17
CA SER A 319 37.50 -22.37 -0.08
C SER A 319 38.98 -22.07 -0.22
N ILE A 320 39.41 -20.86 0.14
CA ILE A 320 40.79 -20.42 0.07
C ILE A 320 41.63 -21.17 1.12
N VAL A 321 41.13 -21.29 2.34
CA VAL A 321 41.82 -22.02 3.41
C VAL A 321 42.07 -23.48 3.01
N ARG A 322 41.06 -24.17 2.48
CA ARG A 322 41.23 -25.56 1.98
C ARG A 322 42.31 -25.67 0.90
N ALA A 323 42.46 -24.66 0.05
CA ALA A 323 43.52 -24.65 -0.96
C ALA A 323 44.92 -24.47 -0.30
N LEU A 324 45.03 -23.51 0.64
CA LEU A 324 46.27 -23.18 1.32
C LEU A 324 46.75 -24.31 2.26
N GLU A 325 45.83 -25.03 2.91
CA GLU A 325 46.16 -26.25 3.68
C GLU A 325 46.85 -27.30 2.83
N ARG A 326 46.45 -27.45 1.56
CA ARG A 326 47.10 -28.38 0.62
C ARG A 326 48.44 -27.86 0.12
N ILE A 327 48.60 -26.55 -0.07
CA ILE A 327 49.82 -25.91 -0.56
C ILE A 327 50.92 -25.97 0.54
N HIS A 328 50.52 -25.73 1.80
CA HIS A 328 51.45 -25.63 2.94
C HIS A 328 51.40 -26.87 3.89
N LEU A 329 51.11 -28.04 3.33
CA LEU A 329 51.04 -29.31 4.08
C LEU A 329 52.28 -29.58 4.95
N ASP A 330 53.45 -29.16 4.48
CA ASP A 330 54.76 -29.27 5.15
C ASP A 330 54.83 -28.52 6.49
N LYS A 331 54.11 -27.38 6.58
CA LYS A 331 54.12 -26.51 7.77
C LYS A 331 53.13 -26.95 8.86
N ARG A 332 52.16 -27.80 8.56
CA ARG A 332 51.09 -28.24 9.49
C ARG A 332 50.38 -27.08 10.18
N LEU A 333 50.05 -26.02 9.41
CA LEU A 333 49.37 -24.87 9.93
C LEU A 333 47.94 -25.19 10.37
N SER A 334 47.52 -24.61 11.49
CA SER A 334 46.15 -24.67 11.99
C SER A 334 45.40 -23.39 11.59
N PHE A 335 44.40 -23.55 10.75
CA PHE A 335 43.54 -22.45 10.37
C PHE A 335 42.24 -22.45 11.20
N SER A 336 41.85 -21.25 11.66
CA SER A 336 40.55 -21.01 12.30
C SER A 336 39.80 -19.88 11.61
N ILE A 337 38.53 -20.11 11.36
CA ILE A 337 37.65 -19.12 10.68
C ILE A 337 36.47 -18.80 11.59
N ASP A 338 36.40 -17.57 12.05
CA ASP A 338 35.26 -17.02 12.81
C ASP A 338 34.55 -15.95 11.99
N CYS A 339 33.57 -16.40 11.21
CA CYS A 339 32.70 -15.50 10.45
C CYS A 339 31.33 -15.39 11.11
N ARG A 340 30.97 -14.21 11.56
CA ARG A 340 29.64 -13.95 12.11
C ARG A 340 28.56 -14.18 11.06
N ALA A 341 27.40 -14.73 11.45
CA ALA A 341 26.29 -14.94 10.53
C ALA A 341 25.86 -13.62 9.87
N GLY A 342 25.59 -13.64 8.56
CA GLY A 342 25.20 -12.44 7.81
C GLY A 342 26.35 -11.47 7.47
N THR A 343 27.61 -11.91 7.55
CA THR A 343 28.76 -11.12 7.08
C THR A 343 28.85 -11.24 5.55
N ARG A 344 28.28 -10.23 4.84
CA ARG A 344 28.19 -10.22 3.39
C ARG A 344 28.94 -9.02 2.82
N PHE A 345 29.80 -9.26 1.85
CA PHE A 345 30.54 -8.25 1.11
C PHE A 345 29.72 -7.73 -0.06
N GLN A 346 29.67 -6.41 -0.21
CA GLN A 346 29.04 -5.78 -1.36
C GLN A 346 30.11 -5.49 -2.44
N GLY A 347 30.28 -6.45 -3.35
CA GLY A 347 31.32 -6.34 -4.38
C GLY A 347 31.40 -7.60 -5.24
N GLU A 348 32.51 -7.72 -6.00
CA GLU A 348 32.72 -8.86 -6.88
C GLU A 348 33.40 -10.02 -6.13
N ARG A 349 32.97 -11.25 -6.47
CA ARG A 349 33.53 -12.46 -5.87
C ARG A 349 35.03 -12.60 -6.13
N HIS A 350 35.46 -12.32 -7.36
CA HIS A 350 36.85 -12.41 -7.75
C HIS A 350 37.75 -11.46 -6.93
N ASP A 351 37.27 -10.22 -6.70
CA ASP A 351 38.05 -9.24 -5.92
C ASP A 351 38.16 -9.68 -4.44
N LEU A 352 37.08 -10.24 -3.87
CA LEU A 352 37.13 -10.80 -2.51
C LEU A 352 38.07 -12.02 -2.43
N GLU A 353 38.04 -12.91 -3.44
CA GLU A 353 38.96 -14.05 -3.55
C GLU A 353 40.41 -13.58 -3.68
N GLU A 354 40.68 -12.54 -4.46
CA GLU A 354 42.03 -11.98 -4.62
C GLU A 354 42.53 -11.31 -3.34
N MET A 355 41.68 -10.50 -2.66
CA MET A 355 42.07 -9.88 -1.40
C MET A 355 42.34 -10.91 -0.30
N LEU A 356 41.42 -11.85 -0.08
CA LEU A 356 41.57 -12.88 0.95
C LEU A 356 42.70 -13.86 0.61
N GLY A 357 42.84 -14.21 -0.67
CA GLY A 357 43.93 -15.06 -1.14
C GLY A 357 45.30 -14.48 -0.82
N ASN A 358 45.49 -13.19 -1.13
CA ASN A 358 46.76 -12.52 -0.82
C ASN A 358 47.03 -12.40 0.69
N LEU A 359 46.01 -12.10 1.52
CA LEU A 359 46.20 -11.96 2.97
C LEU A 359 46.47 -13.34 3.62
N LEU A 360 45.69 -14.38 3.26
CA LEU A 360 45.83 -15.70 3.83
C LEU A 360 47.11 -16.42 3.36
N ASP A 361 47.50 -16.26 2.08
CA ASP A 361 48.75 -16.77 1.56
C ASP A 361 49.96 -16.11 2.28
N ASN A 362 49.87 -14.79 2.47
CA ASN A 362 50.93 -14.11 3.22
C ASN A 362 50.97 -14.57 4.67
N ALA A 363 49.86 -14.67 5.38
CA ALA A 363 49.81 -15.22 6.73
C ALA A 363 50.38 -16.66 6.78
N SER A 364 50.02 -17.53 5.83
CA SER A 364 50.53 -18.90 5.72
C SER A 364 52.05 -18.99 5.51
N LYS A 365 52.65 -18.05 4.78
CA LYS A 365 54.08 -17.95 4.53
C LYS A 365 54.86 -17.60 5.80
N TRP A 366 54.31 -16.73 6.62
CA TRP A 366 55.00 -16.18 7.79
C TRP A 366 54.61 -16.85 9.11
N ALA A 367 53.43 -17.44 9.22
CA ALA A 367 52.99 -18.17 10.40
C ALA A 367 53.94 -19.27 10.79
N GLN A 368 54.10 -19.49 12.10
CA GLN A 368 54.78 -20.64 12.69
C GLN A 368 53.85 -21.86 12.80
N SER A 369 52.62 -21.66 13.29
CA SER A 369 51.67 -22.75 13.52
C SER A 369 50.21 -22.36 13.33
N ARG A 370 49.82 -21.09 13.45
CA ARG A 370 48.43 -20.67 13.51
C ARG A 370 48.10 -19.46 12.60
N VAL A 371 46.98 -19.57 11.91
CA VAL A 371 46.38 -18.49 11.15
C VAL A 371 44.91 -18.38 11.56
N HIS A 372 44.47 -17.18 11.95
CA HIS A 372 43.10 -16.92 12.37
C HIS A 372 42.46 -15.85 11.51
N LEU A 373 41.29 -16.16 10.94
CA LEU A 373 40.47 -15.23 10.18
C LEU A 373 39.20 -14.90 10.96
N VAL A 374 38.98 -13.64 11.22
CA VAL A 374 37.74 -13.13 11.84
C VAL A 374 37.02 -12.19 10.84
N ALA A 375 35.73 -12.42 10.62
CA ALA A 375 34.93 -11.53 9.80
C ALA A 375 33.65 -11.11 10.55
N ALA A 376 33.44 -9.82 10.74
CA ALA A 376 32.32 -9.28 11.50
C ALA A 376 31.81 -7.94 10.94
N PRO A 377 30.52 -7.63 11.13
CA PRO A 377 30.01 -6.28 10.87
C PRO A 377 30.72 -5.24 11.75
N LEU A 378 31.04 -4.07 11.18
CA LEU A 378 31.63 -2.96 11.92
C LEU A 378 30.51 -2.05 12.45
N ALA A 379 30.51 -1.76 13.76
CA ALA A 379 29.43 -1.03 14.43
C ALA A 379 29.42 0.48 14.18
N ARG A 380 30.45 1.06 13.53
CA ARG A 380 30.55 2.51 13.23
C ARG A 380 31.05 2.73 11.81
N PRO A 381 30.50 3.73 11.08
CA PRO A 381 31.02 4.10 9.76
C PRO A 381 32.44 4.61 9.88
N VAL A 382 33.27 4.27 8.89
CA VAL A 382 34.59 4.83 8.69
C VAL A 382 34.41 6.23 8.10
N ASP A 383 34.92 7.24 8.75
CA ASP A 383 35.01 8.64 8.25
C ASP A 383 33.68 9.25 7.72
N GLY A 384 32.55 9.10 8.47
CA GLY A 384 31.29 9.81 8.18
C GLY A 384 30.51 9.31 6.97
N GLY A 385 30.88 8.18 6.35
CA GLY A 385 30.17 7.57 5.24
C GLY A 385 28.84 6.95 5.67
N SER A 386 27.77 7.20 4.92
CA SER A 386 26.45 6.58 5.11
C SER A 386 26.44 5.19 4.49
N GLY A 387 26.90 4.15 5.21
CA GLY A 387 26.85 2.77 4.73
C GLY A 387 27.21 1.78 5.84
N ASP A 388 26.74 0.55 5.67
CA ASP A 388 27.15 -0.56 6.52
C ASP A 388 28.52 -1.06 6.10
N TRP A 389 29.38 -1.36 7.08
CA TRP A 389 30.75 -1.83 6.86
C TRP A 389 30.97 -3.19 7.49
N LEU A 390 31.88 -3.95 6.91
CA LEU A 390 32.41 -5.19 7.49
C LEU A 390 33.93 -5.07 7.68
N GLN A 391 34.44 -5.75 8.69
CA GLN A 391 35.86 -5.91 8.91
C GLN A 391 36.23 -7.38 8.77
N ILE A 392 37.28 -7.63 7.97
CA ILE A 392 37.90 -8.96 7.88
C ILE A 392 39.33 -8.80 8.44
N GLN A 393 39.65 -9.59 9.44
CA GLN A 393 40.94 -9.55 10.10
C GLN A 393 41.63 -10.94 9.91
N VAL A 394 42.87 -10.92 9.46
CA VAL A 394 43.71 -12.13 9.32
C VAL A 394 44.91 -11.93 10.23
N ASP A 395 45.03 -12.83 11.20
CA ASP A 395 46.09 -12.88 12.22
C ASP A 395 46.97 -14.08 12.02
N ASP A 396 48.28 -13.90 12.18
CA ASP A 396 49.26 -14.97 12.21
C ASP A 396 50.09 -14.97 13.51
N ASP A 397 50.81 -16.07 13.79
CA ASP A 397 51.73 -16.23 14.90
C ASP A 397 53.21 -16.17 14.46
N GLY A 398 53.46 -15.48 13.36
CA GLY A 398 54.83 -15.27 12.82
C GLY A 398 55.64 -14.23 13.59
N PRO A 399 56.77 -13.81 13.03
CA PRO A 399 57.64 -12.82 13.68
C PRO A 399 57.03 -11.41 13.74
N GLY A 400 55.99 -11.13 12.97
CA GLY A 400 55.38 -9.82 12.85
C GLY A 400 56.25 -8.79 12.10
N LEU A 401 55.91 -7.50 12.24
CA LEU A 401 56.65 -6.38 11.69
C LEU A 401 57.13 -5.46 12.80
N THR A 402 58.26 -4.78 12.57
CA THR A 402 58.77 -3.77 13.52
C THR A 402 57.84 -2.52 13.55
N PRO A 403 57.85 -1.71 14.63
CA PRO A 403 57.04 -0.49 14.69
C PRO A 403 57.33 0.45 13.53
N GLU A 404 58.57 0.55 13.06
CA GLU A 404 58.96 1.38 11.91
C GLU A 404 58.38 0.84 10.60
N GLN A 405 58.31 -0.50 10.45
CA GLN A 405 57.73 -1.14 9.29
C GLN A 405 56.21 -1.00 9.25
N LEU A 406 55.55 -1.07 10.42
CA LEU A 406 54.10 -0.86 10.55
C LEU A 406 53.69 0.59 10.26
N ALA A 407 54.52 1.56 10.65
CA ALA A 407 54.29 2.99 10.39
C ALA A 407 54.59 3.40 8.94
N ALA A 408 55.29 2.59 8.18
CA ALA A 408 55.67 2.91 6.80
C ALA A 408 54.44 2.73 5.86
N PRO A 409 54.23 3.66 4.90
CA PRO A 409 53.16 3.48 3.90
C PRO A 409 53.30 2.17 3.14
N ILE A 410 52.18 1.50 2.87
CA ILE A 410 52.13 0.30 2.03
C ILE A 410 52.47 0.71 0.59
N ALA A 411 53.75 0.65 0.22
CA ALA A 411 54.22 1.04 -1.11
C ALA A 411 54.38 -0.18 -2.03
N ARG A 412 54.02 0.00 -3.30
CA ARG A 412 54.15 -1.04 -4.34
C ARG A 412 55.62 -1.51 -4.49
N GLY A 413 55.83 -2.81 -4.45
CA GLY A 413 57.13 -3.43 -4.75
C GLY A 413 58.19 -3.31 -3.65
N ARG A 414 57.88 -2.76 -2.47
CA ARG A 414 58.81 -2.74 -1.34
C ARG A 414 58.74 -4.03 -0.57
N ARG A 415 59.79 -4.87 -0.64
CA ARG A 415 59.93 -6.04 0.19
C ARG A 415 60.35 -5.60 1.59
N LEU A 416 59.61 -6.06 2.58
CA LEU A 416 59.95 -5.82 3.99
C LEU A 416 61.01 -6.85 4.49
N ASP A 417 61.14 -7.99 3.78
CA ASP A 417 62.17 -9.00 4.02
C ASP A 417 62.56 -9.68 2.68
N GLU A 418 63.84 -9.72 2.33
CA GLU A 418 64.41 -10.30 1.10
C GLU A 418 64.76 -11.79 1.23
N THR A 419 64.65 -12.36 2.43
CA THR A 419 65.11 -13.73 2.72
C THR A 419 64.18 -14.83 2.25
N LYS A 420 62.87 -14.52 1.97
CA LYS A 420 61.89 -15.50 1.50
C LYS A 420 61.37 -15.19 0.10
N PRO A 421 61.04 -16.20 -0.74
CA PRO A 421 60.51 -16.00 -2.08
C PRO A 421 59.11 -15.33 -2.03
N GLY A 422 58.96 -14.21 -2.71
CA GLY A 422 57.67 -13.48 -2.85
C GLY A 422 57.84 -12.20 -3.65
N SER A 423 56.77 -11.76 -4.34
CA SER A 423 56.82 -10.52 -5.17
C SER A 423 56.80 -9.23 -4.37
N GLY A 424 56.50 -9.26 -3.07
CA GLY A 424 56.28 -8.06 -2.24
C GLY A 424 55.04 -7.22 -2.62
N LEU A 425 54.19 -7.74 -3.50
CA LEU A 425 53.03 -7.04 -4.06
C LEU A 425 51.72 -7.33 -3.37
N GLY A 426 51.63 -8.39 -2.54
CA GLY A 426 50.36 -8.89 -1.99
C GLY A 426 49.58 -7.83 -1.18
N HIS A 427 50.22 -7.15 -0.22
CA HIS A 427 49.58 -6.11 0.58
C HIS A 427 49.19 -4.88 -0.24
N SER A 428 50.02 -4.49 -1.25
CA SER A 428 49.68 -3.35 -2.11
C SER A 428 48.50 -3.65 -3.03
N ILE A 429 48.39 -4.87 -3.53
CA ILE A 429 47.18 -5.32 -4.30
C ILE A 429 45.93 -5.25 -3.43
N VAL A 430 46.01 -5.78 -2.21
CA VAL A 430 44.87 -5.71 -1.27
C VAL A 430 44.50 -4.29 -0.91
N ALA A 431 45.49 -3.40 -0.67
CA ALA A 431 45.25 -2.00 -0.37
C ALA A 431 44.58 -1.28 -1.56
N ASP A 432 45.08 -1.50 -2.78
CA ASP A 432 44.52 -0.91 -3.99
C ASP A 432 43.07 -1.42 -4.25
N LEU A 433 42.81 -2.73 -4.07
CA LEU A 433 41.47 -3.32 -4.17
C LEU A 433 40.55 -2.78 -3.07
N ALA A 434 40.98 -2.74 -1.82
CA ALA A 434 40.20 -2.18 -0.72
C ALA A 434 39.81 -0.73 -0.99
N TYR A 435 40.78 0.07 -1.44
CA TYR A 435 40.55 1.48 -1.80
C TYR A 435 39.54 1.62 -2.94
N SER A 436 39.49 0.71 -3.92
CA SER A 436 38.51 0.72 -5.00
C SER A 436 37.07 0.52 -4.52
N TYR A 437 36.89 -0.07 -3.35
CA TYR A 437 35.61 -0.21 -2.65
C TYR A 437 35.41 0.85 -1.55
N SER A 438 36.18 1.92 -1.57
CA SER A 438 36.21 2.96 -0.51
C SER A 438 36.54 2.41 0.86
N GLY A 439 37.12 1.22 0.91
CA GLY A 439 37.60 0.54 2.10
C GLY A 439 39.06 0.88 2.38
N ARG A 440 39.64 0.17 3.34
CA ARG A 440 41.08 0.35 3.72
C ARG A 440 41.67 -0.97 4.24
N LEU A 441 43.00 -1.08 4.12
CA LEU A 441 43.84 -2.10 4.72
C LEU A 441 44.70 -1.46 5.81
N GLU A 442 44.62 -1.99 7.01
CA GLU A 442 45.46 -1.59 8.14
C GLU A 442 46.28 -2.77 8.63
N LEU A 443 47.58 -2.54 8.89
CA LEU A 443 48.48 -3.53 9.46
C LEU A 443 48.76 -3.21 10.91
N ALA A 444 48.66 -4.23 11.79
CA ALA A 444 48.90 -4.07 13.22
C ALA A 444 49.62 -5.34 13.76
N ARG A 445 50.02 -5.31 15.04
CA ARG A 445 50.51 -6.50 15.71
C ARG A 445 49.36 -7.41 16.05
N SER A 446 49.50 -8.70 15.78
CA SER A 446 48.52 -9.73 16.11
C SER A 446 48.61 -10.11 17.60
N ASP A 447 47.45 -10.43 18.19
CA ASP A 447 47.36 -11.01 19.54
C ASP A 447 47.99 -12.39 19.61
N LEU A 448 48.19 -13.07 18.47
CA LEU A 448 48.90 -14.34 18.34
C LEU A 448 50.41 -14.13 18.34
N GLY A 449 50.90 -12.91 18.28
CA GLY A 449 52.32 -12.55 18.30
C GLY A 449 52.89 -12.03 16.97
N GLY A 450 52.28 -12.38 15.85
CA GLY A 450 52.71 -12.02 14.50
C GLY A 450 52.06 -10.74 13.93
N LEU A 451 51.62 -10.81 12.66
CA LEU A 451 50.97 -9.72 11.93
C LEU A 451 49.45 -9.87 11.97
N SER A 452 48.77 -8.76 12.15
CA SER A 452 47.32 -8.60 12.00
C SER A 452 47.05 -7.71 10.79
N ALA A 453 46.41 -8.26 9.77
CA ALA A 453 45.93 -7.51 8.61
C ALA A 453 44.42 -7.27 8.72
N ARG A 454 44.02 -6.00 8.86
CA ARG A 454 42.61 -5.58 9.02
C ARG A 454 42.10 -4.94 7.76
N LEU A 455 41.18 -5.62 7.08
CA LEU A 455 40.54 -5.17 5.85
C LEU A 455 39.14 -4.67 6.14
N THR A 456 38.85 -3.40 5.84
CA THR A 456 37.53 -2.78 5.98
C THR A 456 36.90 -2.66 4.61
N LEU A 457 35.68 -3.18 4.42
CA LEU A 457 34.98 -3.23 3.13
C LEU A 457 33.47 -2.86 3.31
N PRO A 458 32.79 -2.44 2.24
CA PRO A 458 31.35 -2.22 2.28
C PRO A 458 30.60 -3.54 2.53
N ARG A 459 29.61 -3.48 3.43
CA ARG A 459 28.74 -4.60 3.78
C ARG A 459 27.39 -4.44 3.08
N ALA A 460 26.86 -5.56 2.55
CA ALA A 460 25.46 -5.64 2.19
C ALA A 460 24.58 -5.77 3.46
N ALA A 461 23.47 -5.07 3.45
CA ALA A 461 22.49 -5.07 4.56
C ALA A 461 21.88 -6.47 4.82
#